data_d903250467d6a2df16d31c1056c27d7b
#
_entry.id   d903250467d6a2df16d31c1056c27d7b
#
_cell.length_a   1.000
_cell.length_b   1.000
_cell.length_c   1.000
_cell.angle_alpha   90.00
_cell.angle_beta   90.00
_cell.angle_gamma   90.00
#
_symmetry.space_group_name_H-M   'P 1'
#
loop_
_entity.id
_entity.type
_entity.pdbx_description
1 polymer ?
#
loop_
_entity_poly.entity_id
_entity_poly.type
_entity_poly.pdbx_seq_one_letter_code
_entity_poly.pdbx_strand_id
1 'polypeptide(L)'
;GALERLGYNAKILPTATKEDLLTGREVADIGQCCPTSFTTGNLANFLRGEAKRIGPEEVAKKYIYVTAGSCGACRFGQYHQSYEMALRNVGLEQFRMFLLAQDGIDEGAAAGDGLELNTRFVASAIWSIMAADVLQDLEYQIRPYEVTPGTTERVVKESVEYLSDVFRRSPMPDGKWTAPLWFLTTSHYNNALREVHRRFSGVEVDRLRVRPIVKITGEFYLQTVEGEPNYNIHRWLEAEGAEVYPAATAIWLDYLLRLAGQEFEDHIGIDRYARLKLGAIKSTQGLLRWSYDRMRKALGSLPHEMPDQYELRALAAPYYHSRLNGGEGDMLIGKAIWAHQHKKAHMTCELSPYSCMPNTMSIGAMAAVLGKHPDILYAPLEIKGDAEVHALSRCQMILTEAKRRAQREYEEVLERTGLSPEDAIGLVERFPEVKSATYRVPHGDATGAAANLVLHLKARSAQ
;
A
#
# COMPACT_ATOMS: atom_id res chain seq x y z
N GLY A 1 13.33 13.50 0.68
CA GLY A 1 14.56 13.06 1.38
C GLY A 1 15.46 12.19 0.50
N ALA A 2 15.00 10.98 0.10
CA ALA A 2 15.82 10.02 -0.65
C ALA A 2 16.33 10.58 -2.01
N LEU A 3 15.47 11.18 -2.80
CA LEU A 3 15.83 11.79 -4.09
C LEU A 3 16.73 13.03 -3.91
N GLU A 4 16.48 13.83 -2.88
CA GLU A 4 17.33 15.00 -2.56
C GLU A 4 18.76 14.57 -2.17
N ARG A 5 18.91 13.43 -1.45
CA ARG A 5 20.24 12.84 -1.17
C ARG A 5 21.00 12.45 -2.44
N LEU A 6 20.29 12.08 -3.49
CA LEU A 6 20.85 11.75 -4.80
C LEU A 6 21.13 12.98 -5.66
N GLY A 7 20.85 14.18 -5.16
CA GLY A 7 21.07 15.46 -5.87
C GLY A 7 19.88 15.92 -6.73
N TYR A 8 18.74 15.22 -6.68
CA TYR A 8 17.56 15.60 -7.44
C TYR A 8 16.69 16.61 -6.68
N ASN A 9 16.26 17.66 -7.36
CA ASN A 9 15.24 18.58 -6.85
C ASN A 9 13.85 18.00 -7.12
N ALA A 10 13.44 17.04 -6.30
CA ALA A 10 12.16 16.35 -6.48
C ALA A 10 11.00 17.18 -5.95
N LYS A 11 9.96 17.34 -6.76
CA LYS A 11 8.68 17.96 -6.39
C LYS A 11 7.57 16.92 -6.51
N ILE A 12 6.79 16.78 -5.45
CA ILE A 12 5.62 15.91 -5.42
C ILE A 12 4.44 16.72 -5.96
N LEU A 13 3.66 16.14 -6.89
CA LEU A 13 2.40 16.72 -7.32
C LEU A 13 1.43 16.75 -6.13
N PRO A 14 0.53 17.75 -6.06
CA PRO A 14 -0.52 17.74 -5.05
C PRO A 14 -1.42 16.50 -5.22
N THR A 15 -2.11 16.11 -4.15
CA THR A 15 -3.12 15.04 -4.23
C THR A 15 -4.16 15.41 -5.27
N ALA A 16 -4.48 14.47 -6.17
CA ALA A 16 -5.44 14.70 -7.22
C ALA A 16 -6.86 14.94 -6.67
N THR A 17 -7.61 15.80 -7.34
CA THR A 17 -8.96 16.22 -6.96
C THR A 17 -9.99 15.90 -8.03
N LYS A 18 -11.28 16.14 -7.75
CA LYS A 18 -12.35 16.07 -8.76
C LYS A 18 -12.14 17.03 -9.93
N GLU A 19 -11.53 18.19 -9.69
CA GLU A 19 -11.17 19.13 -10.76
C GLU A 19 -10.15 18.49 -11.71
N ASP A 20 -9.16 17.79 -11.15
CA ASP A 20 -8.19 17.03 -11.94
C ASP A 20 -8.86 15.91 -12.76
N LEU A 21 -9.82 15.18 -12.16
CA LEU A 21 -10.62 14.19 -12.88
C LEU A 21 -11.33 14.80 -14.09
N LEU A 22 -11.98 15.94 -13.91
CA LEU A 22 -12.72 16.62 -14.98
C LEU A 22 -11.77 17.11 -16.07
N THR A 23 -10.66 17.74 -15.70
CA THR A 23 -9.60 18.14 -16.64
C THR A 23 -9.04 16.92 -17.38
N GLY A 24 -8.75 15.82 -16.70
CA GLY A 24 -8.23 14.61 -17.32
C GLY A 24 -9.21 14.01 -18.34
N ARG A 25 -10.51 14.04 -18.06
CA ARG A 25 -11.56 13.60 -19.02
C ARG A 25 -11.68 14.54 -20.21
N GLU A 26 -11.41 15.82 -20.03
CA GLU A 26 -11.43 16.82 -21.11
C GLU A 26 -10.24 16.70 -22.07
N VAL A 27 -9.03 16.50 -21.51
CA VAL A 27 -7.78 16.59 -22.29
C VAL A 27 -7.19 15.24 -22.67
N ALA A 28 -7.63 14.15 -22.06
CA ALA A 28 -7.16 12.79 -22.34
C ALA A 28 -8.13 12.01 -23.23
N ASP A 29 -7.79 10.76 -23.50
CA ASP A 29 -8.54 9.86 -24.36
C ASP A 29 -9.77 9.28 -23.65
N ILE A 30 -10.78 8.91 -24.45
CA ILE A 30 -12.02 8.29 -23.98
C ILE A 30 -11.75 6.81 -23.67
N GLY A 31 -12.40 6.27 -22.63
CA GLY A 31 -12.34 4.85 -22.29
C GLY A 31 -11.14 4.45 -21.46
N GLN A 32 -10.37 5.41 -20.96
CA GLN A 32 -9.31 5.15 -19.98
C GLN A 32 -9.90 4.75 -18.62
N CYS A 33 -9.10 4.11 -17.78
CA CYS A 33 -9.51 3.81 -16.41
C CYS A 33 -9.49 5.08 -15.55
N CYS A 34 -10.25 5.08 -14.46
CA CYS A 34 -10.40 6.24 -13.59
C CYS A 34 -9.06 6.85 -13.09
N PRO A 35 -8.05 6.06 -12.66
CA PRO A 35 -6.75 6.59 -12.27
C PRO A 35 -6.04 7.38 -13.37
N THR A 36 -6.15 6.95 -14.65
CA THR A 36 -5.56 7.70 -15.77
C THR A 36 -6.13 9.11 -15.85
N SER A 37 -7.45 9.25 -15.72
CA SER A 37 -8.09 10.57 -15.79
C SER A 37 -7.62 11.47 -14.63
N PHE A 38 -7.53 10.95 -13.41
CA PHE A 38 -7.02 11.70 -12.26
C PHE A 38 -5.55 12.13 -12.45
N THR A 39 -4.68 11.20 -12.81
CA THR A 39 -3.23 11.49 -12.92
C THR A 39 -2.91 12.38 -14.13
N THR A 40 -3.62 12.21 -15.24
CA THR A 40 -3.48 13.06 -16.44
C THR A 40 -3.92 14.50 -16.15
N GLY A 41 -5.10 14.66 -15.53
CA GLY A 41 -5.59 16.00 -15.19
C GLY A 41 -4.73 16.69 -14.15
N ASN A 42 -4.28 15.96 -13.14
CA ASN A 42 -3.38 16.47 -12.11
C ASN A 42 -2.06 17.01 -12.71
N LEU A 43 -1.44 16.24 -13.61
CA LEU A 43 -0.27 16.69 -14.35
C LEU A 43 -0.57 17.92 -15.20
N ALA A 44 -1.65 17.89 -15.98
CA ALA A 44 -2.03 18.98 -16.88
C ALA A 44 -2.31 20.29 -16.11
N ASN A 45 -3.07 20.21 -15.00
CA ASN A 45 -3.39 21.37 -14.18
C ASN A 45 -2.16 21.95 -13.50
N PHE A 46 -1.29 21.09 -12.96
CA PHE A 46 -0.02 21.52 -12.37
C PHE A 46 0.84 22.27 -13.40
N LEU A 47 1.03 21.70 -14.59
CA LEU A 47 1.88 22.29 -15.61
C LEU A 47 1.25 23.55 -16.24
N ARG A 48 -0.07 23.60 -16.42
CA ARG A 48 -0.78 24.82 -16.80
C ARG A 48 -0.56 25.95 -15.79
N GLY A 49 -0.59 25.64 -14.50
CA GLY A 49 -0.30 26.59 -13.42
C GLY A 49 1.13 27.12 -13.49
N GLU A 50 2.11 26.23 -13.65
CA GLU A 50 3.51 26.62 -13.78
C GLU A 50 3.77 27.39 -15.09
N ALA A 51 3.16 26.99 -16.20
CA ALA A 51 3.30 27.67 -17.49
C ALA A 51 2.76 29.13 -17.47
N LYS A 52 1.65 29.36 -16.73
CA LYS A 52 1.17 30.71 -16.47
C LYS A 52 2.16 31.56 -15.67
N ARG A 53 2.96 30.94 -14.79
CA ARG A 53 3.90 31.60 -13.89
C ARG A 53 5.25 31.91 -14.55
N ILE A 54 5.81 30.97 -15.33
CA ILE A 54 7.17 31.07 -15.87
C ILE A 54 7.27 30.93 -17.40
N GLY A 55 6.15 30.67 -18.08
CA GLY A 55 6.09 30.39 -19.51
C GLY A 55 6.26 28.92 -19.87
N PRO A 56 5.65 28.45 -20.97
CA PRO A 56 5.66 27.03 -21.36
C PRO A 56 7.06 26.51 -21.71
N GLU A 57 7.90 27.30 -22.37
CA GLU A 57 9.27 26.91 -22.71
C GLU A 57 10.15 26.71 -21.47
N GLU A 58 10.00 27.57 -20.46
CA GLU A 58 10.74 27.41 -19.21
C GLU A 58 10.25 26.22 -18.38
N VAL A 59 8.96 25.89 -18.43
CA VAL A 59 8.42 24.64 -17.83
C VAL A 59 9.07 23.43 -18.47
N ALA A 60 9.14 23.37 -19.81
CA ALA A 60 9.75 22.24 -20.53
C ALA A 60 11.24 22.07 -20.23
N LYS A 61 11.96 23.16 -19.94
CA LYS A 61 13.39 23.13 -19.57
C LYS A 61 13.60 22.75 -18.11
N LYS A 62 12.72 23.20 -17.22
CA LYS A 62 12.91 23.12 -15.76
C LYS A 62 12.43 21.81 -15.15
N TYR A 63 11.38 21.21 -15.69
CA TYR A 63 10.73 20.05 -15.13
C TYR A 63 10.84 18.84 -16.06
N ILE A 64 10.89 17.65 -15.45
CA ILE A 64 10.69 16.36 -16.10
C ILE A 64 9.68 15.59 -15.27
N TYR A 65 8.73 14.92 -15.90
CA TYR A 65 7.80 14.06 -15.22
C TYR A 65 8.29 12.62 -15.30
N VAL A 66 8.43 11.98 -14.12
CA VAL A 66 8.80 10.57 -14.04
C VAL A 66 7.52 9.77 -13.81
N THR A 67 7.24 8.87 -14.73
CA THR A 67 6.08 7.98 -14.66
C THR A 67 6.53 6.53 -14.87
N ALA A 68 5.66 5.59 -14.53
CA ALA A 68 5.90 4.18 -14.78
C ALA A 68 4.86 3.64 -15.77
N GLY A 69 5.16 2.50 -16.37
CA GLY A 69 4.27 1.78 -17.25
C GLY A 69 4.38 0.27 -17.04
N SER A 70 3.38 -0.48 -17.46
CA SER A 70 3.36 -1.92 -17.37
C SER A 70 2.97 -2.57 -18.68
N CYS A 71 3.26 -3.86 -18.84
CA CYS A 71 2.82 -4.67 -19.96
C CYS A 71 1.61 -5.53 -19.59
N GLY A 72 0.95 -6.10 -20.61
CA GLY A 72 -0.18 -7.00 -20.46
C GLY A 72 -1.54 -6.29 -20.48
N ALA A 73 -2.54 -6.88 -19.82
CA ALA A 73 -3.92 -6.43 -19.87
C ALA A 73 -4.19 -5.10 -19.14
N CYS A 74 -3.24 -4.62 -18.34
CA CYS A 74 -3.38 -3.37 -17.60
C CYS A 74 -3.22 -2.15 -18.52
N ARG A 75 -4.18 -1.22 -18.47
CA ARG A 75 -4.11 0.04 -19.23
C ARG A 75 -2.98 0.97 -18.76
N PHE A 76 -2.35 0.68 -17.64
CA PHE A 76 -1.19 1.42 -17.14
C PHE A 76 -0.04 1.49 -18.16
N GLY A 77 0.06 0.50 -19.05
CA GLY A 77 0.99 0.52 -20.17
C GLY A 77 0.74 1.65 -21.18
N GLN A 78 -0.43 2.28 -21.17
CA GLN A 78 -0.83 3.34 -22.09
C GLN A 78 -0.91 4.74 -21.43
N TYR A 79 -0.58 4.85 -20.13
CA TYR A 79 -0.71 6.14 -19.43
C TYR A 79 0.17 7.22 -20.03
N HIS A 80 1.40 6.89 -20.44
CA HIS A 80 2.31 7.88 -21.01
C HIS A 80 1.78 8.47 -22.33
N GLN A 81 1.15 7.65 -23.19
CA GLN A 81 0.51 8.17 -24.41
C GLN A 81 -0.67 9.10 -24.08
N SER A 82 -1.46 8.76 -23.03
CA SER A 82 -2.51 9.66 -22.54
C SER A 82 -1.95 10.99 -22.05
N TYR A 83 -0.82 10.97 -21.33
CA TYR A 83 -0.15 12.17 -20.86
C TYR A 83 0.38 13.01 -22.05
N GLU A 84 1.04 12.38 -23.02
CA GLU A 84 1.52 13.05 -24.23
C GLU A 84 0.39 13.73 -25.01
N MET A 85 -0.72 13.03 -25.19
CA MET A 85 -1.89 13.61 -25.85
C MET A 85 -2.46 14.79 -25.05
N ALA A 86 -2.62 14.64 -23.74
CA ALA A 86 -3.10 15.70 -22.87
C ALA A 86 -2.17 16.92 -22.89
N LEU A 87 -0.86 16.71 -22.84
CA LEU A 87 0.14 17.78 -22.93
C LEU A 87 0.08 18.52 -24.26
N ARG A 88 -0.14 17.81 -25.37
CA ARG A 88 -0.38 18.41 -26.69
C ARG A 88 -1.66 19.24 -26.68
N ASN A 89 -2.74 18.72 -26.13
CA ASN A 89 -4.02 19.42 -26.05
C ASN A 89 -3.98 20.67 -25.16
N VAL A 90 -3.03 20.77 -24.25
CA VAL A 90 -2.82 21.96 -23.41
C VAL A 90 -1.67 22.88 -23.88
N GLY A 91 -1.07 22.62 -25.05
CA GLY A 91 0.00 23.44 -25.64
C GLY A 91 1.36 23.26 -24.95
N LEU A 92 1.63 22.08 -24.42
CA LEU A 92 2.86 21.70 -23.70
C LEU A 92 3.52 20.47 -24.33
N GLU A 93 3.42 20.26 -25.61
CA GLU A 93 3.94 19.12 -26.36
C GLU A 93 5.46 18.94 -26.25
N GLN A 94 6.19 19.97 -25.91
CA GLN A 94 7.65 19.95 -25.72
C GLN A 94 8.05 19.49 -24.30
N PHE A 95 7.07 19.28 -23.43
CA PHE A 95 7.36 18.84 -22.06
C PHE A 95 7.88 17.41 -22.05
N ARG A 96 8.92 17.17 -21.24
CA ARG A 96 9.63 15.90 -21.20
C ARG A 96 9.07 14.96 -20.13
N MET A 97 8.91 13.70 -20.51
CA MET A 97 8.55 12.63 -19.60
C MET A 97 9.61 11.52 -19.63
N PHE A 98 9.82 10.90 -18.48
CA PHE A 98 10.69 9.76 -18.32
C PHE A 98 9.85 8.53 -17.91
N LEU A 99 9.86 7.50 -18.75
CA LEU A 99 9.07 6.29 -18.56
C LEU A 99 9.91 5.16 -17.96
N LEU A 100 9.48 4.66 -16.80
CA LEU A 100 9.95 3.43 -16.18
C LEU A 100 9.07 2.27 -16.64
N ALA A 101 9.45 1.60 -17.74
CA ALA A 101 8.70 0.46 -18.26
C ALA A 101 9.19 -0.86 -17.66
N GLN A 102 8.31 -1.86 -17.60
CA GLN A 102 8.68 -3.21 -17.14
C GLN A 102 9.67 -3.91 -18.09
N ASP A 103 9.60 -3.59 -19.38
CA ASP A 103 10.43 -4.19 -20.43
C ASP A 103 11.78 -3.50 -20.62
N GLY A 104 12.04 -2.46 -19.88
CA GLY A 104 13.27 -1.68 -19.96
C GLY A 104 13.04 -0.20 -19.67
N ILE A 105 14.15 0.50 -19.55
CA ILE A 105 14.15 1.97 -19.42
C ILE A 105 14.13 2.53 -20.82
N ASP A 106 13.30 3.52 -21.07
CA ASP A 106 13.37 4.29 -22.31
C ASP A 106 14.70 5.05 -22.38
N GLU A 107 15.69 4.41 -23.05
CA GLU A 107 17.04 4.94 -23.17
C GLU A 107 17.05 6.30 -23.92
N GLY A 108 16.05 6.57 -24.77
CA GLY A 108 15.91 7.80 -25.50
C GLY A 108 15.62 9.02 -24.60
N ALA A 109 14.82 8.81 -23.55
CA ALA A 109 14.52 9.85 -22.57
C ALA A 109 15.63 10.02 -21.52
N ALA A 110 16.40 8.96 -21.24
CA ALA A 110 17.49 8.98 -20.25
C ALA A 110 18.77 9.65 -20.78
N ALA A 111 19.00 9.59 -22.08
CA ALA A 111 20.22 10.12 -22.71
C ALA A 111 20.20 11.66 -22.78
N GLY A 112 20.61 12.32 -21.70
CA GLY A 112 20.79 13.78 -21.66
C GLY A 112 20.06 14.52 -20.55
N ASP A 113 19.12 13.89 -19.85
CA ASP A 113 18.25 14.56 -18.89
C ASP A 113 18.73 14.55 -17.42
N GLY A 114 19.91 13.98 -17.15
CA GLY A 114 20.52 13.98 -15.82
C GLY A 114 19.86 13.04 -14.79
N LEU A 115 18.85 12.25 -15.17
CA LEU A 115 18.25 11.25 -14.30
C LEU A 115 18.98 9.91 -14.49
N GLU A 116 19.72 9.50 -13.48
CA GLU A 116 20.42 8.20 -13.46
C GLU A 116 19.66 7.19 -12.63
N LEU A 117 19.02 6.20 -13.28
CA LEU A 117 18.40 5.07 -12.63
C LEU A 117 19.42 3.97 -12.30
N ASN A 118 20.38 4.33 -11.48
CA ASN A 118 21.39 3.39 -11.01
C ASN A 118 20.93 2.61 -9.77
N THR A 119 21.75 1.65 -9.34
CA THR A 119 21.45 0.81 -8.17
C THR A 119 21.26 1.62 -6.87
N ARG A 120 21.86 2.80 -6.76
CA ARG A 120 21.67 3.73 -5.64
C ARG A 120 20.25 4.30 -5.63
N PHE A 121 19.77 4.73 -6.80
CA PHE A 121 18.40 5.23 -6.97
C PHE A 121 17.39 4.16 -6.58
N VAL A 122 17.51 2.96 -7.17
CA VAL A 122 16.60 1.84 -6.92
C VAL A 122 16.60 1.44 -5.44
N ALA A 123 17.79 1.29 -4.83
CA ALA A 123 17.87 0.96 -3.40
C ALA A 123 17.26 2.06 -2.53
N SER A 124 17.56 3.35 -2.79
CA SER A 124 16.99 4.47 -2.03
C SER A 124 15.46 4.51 -2.14
N ALA A 125 14.91 4.28 -3.34
CA ALA A 125 13.48 4.24 -3.56
C ALA A 125 12.82 3.08 -2.79
N ILE A 126 13.34 1.84 -2.91
CA ILE A 126 12.80 0.67 -2.23
C ILE A 126 12.82 0.84 -0.71
N TRP A 127 13.93 1.32 -0.14
CA TRP A 127 14.02 1.52 1.32
C TRP A 127 13.09 2.62 1.82
N SER A 128 12.92 3.72 1.06
CA SER A 128 11.97 4.77 1.44
C SER A 128 10.52 4.30 1.35
N ILE A 129 10.17 3.49 0.34
CA ILE A 129 8.85 2.86 0.21
C ILE A 129 8.59 1.94 1.42
N MET A 130 9.49 1.03 1.73
CA MET A 130 9.32 0.12 2.87
C MET A 130 9.18 0.87 4.21
N ALA A 131 9.97 1.94 4.40
CA ALA A 131 9.87 2.76 5.62
C ALA A 131 8.52 3.50 5.71
N ALA A 132 7.99 3.98 4.58
CA ALA A 132 6.66 4.59 4.51
C ALA A 132 5.55 3.55 4.78
N ASP A 133 5.64 2.36 4.17
CA ASP A 133 4.67 1.28 4.35
C ASP A 133 4.53 0.87 5.82
N VAL A 134 5.65 0.63 6.53
CA VAL A 134 5.61 0.22 7.94
C VAL A 134 5.13 1.34 8.87
N LEU A 135 5.37 2.61 8.52
CA LEU A 135 4.85 3.75 9.26
C LEU A 135 3.35 3.92 9.05
N GLN A 136 2.90 3.83 7.81
CA GLN A 136 1.48 3.91 7.46
C GLN A 136 0.66 2.79 8.10
N ASP A 137 1.18 1.56 8.06
CA ASP A 137 0.53 0.41 8.70
C ASP A 137 0.41 0.62 10.22
N LEU A 138 1.43 1.15 10.86
CA LEU A 138 1.39 1.50 12.27
C LEU A 138 0.35 2.59 12.57
N GLU A 139 0.24 3.60 11.73
CA GLU A 139 -0.76 4.66 11.83
C GLU A 139 -2.17 4.09 11.84
N TYR A 140 -2.52 3.23 10.89
CA TYR A 140 -3.85 2.65 10.76
C TYR A 140 -4.22 1.67 11.87
N GLN A 141 -3.24 1.03 12.51
CA GLN A 141 -3.46 0.18 13.68
C GLN A 141 -3.64 0.97 14.97
N ILE A 142 -3.13 2.20 15.07
CA ILE A 142 -3.14 3.00 16.31
C ILE A 142 -4.27 4.01 16.31
N ARG A 143 -4.43 4.77 15.23
CA ARG A 143 -5.37 5.89 15.14
C ARG A 143 -6.82 5.53 15.51
N PRO A 144 -7.39 4.37 15.10
CA PRO A 144 -8.75 4.02 15.50
C PRO A 144 -8.96 3.85 17.02
N TYR A 145 -7.89 3.57 17.74
CA TYR A 145 -7.91 3.27 19.18
C TYR A 145 -7.36 4.39 20.05
N GLU A 146 -6.83 5.49 19.47
CA GLU A 146 -6.28 6.59 20.26
C GLU A 146 -7.31 7.17 21.23
N VAL A 147 -6.87 7.45 22.47
CA VAL A 147 -7.72 8.04 23.51
C VAL A 147 -7.91 9.53 23.26
N THR A 148 -6.84 10.20 22.90
CA THR A 148 -6.86 11.63 22.56
C THR A 148 -6.80 11.82 21.06
N PRO A 149 -7.91 12.24 20.40
CA PRO A 149 -7.98 12.40 18.96
C PRO A 149 -6.89 13.31 18.39
N GLY A 150 -6.31 12.91 17.26
CA GLY A 150 -5.28 13.66 16.53
C GLY A 150 -3.85 13.48 17.07
N THR A 151 -3.67 12.72 18.16
CA THR A 151 -2.33 12.45 18.71
C THR A 151 -1.52 11.60 17.74
N THR A 152 -2.12 10.56 17.18
CA THR A 152 -1.48 9.68 16.19
C THR A 152 -1.07 10.47 14.96
N GLU A 153 -1.96 11.29 14.40
CA GLU A 153 -1.69 12.09 13.21
C GLU A 153 -0.50 13.06 13.40
N ARG A 154 -0.44 13.70 14.56
CA ARG A 154 0.69 14.57 14.93
C ARG A 154 2.00 13.79 14.97
N VAL A 155 2.02 12.64 15.66
CA VAL A 155 3.22 11.79 15.78
C VAL A 155 3.66 11.24 14.41
N VAL A 156 2.71 10.87 13.55
CA VAL A 156 3.00 10.44 12.17
C VAL A 156 3.64 11.57 11.38
N LYS A 157 3.05 12.77 11.39
CA LYS A 157 3.61 13.95 10.69
C LYS A 157 5.04 14.24 11.13
N GLU A 158 5.28 14.32 12.44
CA GLU A 158 6.62 14.52 13.00
C GLU A 158 7.59 13.39 12.60
N SER A 159 7.10 12.15 12.50
CA SER A 159 7.90 10.98 12.08
C SER A 159 8.24 11.01 10.60
N VAL A 160 7.31 11.43 9.74
CA VAL A 160 7.56 11.62 8.29
C VAL A 160 8.61 12.70 8.06
N GLU A 161 8.52 13.84 8.75
CA GLU A 161 9.51 14.92 8.67
C GLU A 161 10.89 14.44 9.13
N TYR A 162 10.94 13.73 10.25
CA TYR A 162 12.17 13.14 10.78
C TYR A 162 12.79 12.11 9.82
N LEU A 163 12.01 11.15 9.32
CA LEU A 163 12.51 10.15 8.37
C LEU A 163 12.96 10.79 7.05
N SER A 164 12.23 11.79 6.56
CA SER A 164 12.65 12.55 5.38
C SER A 164 14.04 13.18 5.56
N ASP A 165 14.30 13.75 6.74
CA ASP A 165 15.62 14.33 7.07
C ASP A 165 16.71 13.25 7.20
N VAL A 166 16.38 12.11 7.82
CA VAL A 166 17.29 10.95 7.90
C VAL A 166 17.67 10.43 6.51
N PHE A 167 16.73 10.34 5.58
CA PHE A 167 17.00 9.95 4.18
C PHE A 167 17.85 11.00 3.47
N ARG A 168 17.54 12.29 3.64
CA ARG A 168 18.28 13.41 3.05
C ARG A 168 19.74 13.45 3.49
N ARG A 169 20.03 13.21 4.78
CA ARG A 169 21.36 13.26 5.37
C ARG A 169 22.04 11.90 5.45
N SER A 170 21.48 10.89 4.76
CA SER A 170 22.02 9.53 4.80
C SER A 170 23.52 9.49 4.43
N PRO A 171 24.38 8.81 5.22
CA PRO A 171 25.78 8.61 4.92
C PRO A 171 26.01 7.48 3.90
N MET A 172 25.04 7.25 3.03
CA MET A 172 25.12 6.24 1.98
C MET A 172 26.33 6.52 1.05
N PRO A 173 27.17 5.52 0.77
CA PRO A 173 28.32 5.67 -0.14
C PRO A 173 27.89 5.87 -1.58
N ASP A 174 28.76 6.49 -2.39
CA ASP A 174 28.46 6.87 -3.77
C ASP A 174 28.68 5.75 -4.80
N GLY A 175 29.23 4.60 -4.42
CA GLY A 175 29.53 3.50 -5.33
C GLY A 175 28.32 2.67 -5.73
N LYS A 176 28.27 2.21 -7.00
CA LYS A 176 27.16 1.40 -7.56
C LYS A 176 26.85 0.12 -6.76
N TRP A 177 27.87 -0.53 -6.21
CA TRP A 177 27.72 -1.78 -5.44
C TRP A 177 27.79 -1.54 -3.93
N THR A 178 28.52 -0.54 -3.49
CA THR A 178 28.66 -0.23 -2.07
C THR A 178 27.38 0.35 -1.46
N ALA A 179 26.60 1.10 -2.23
CA ALA A 179 25.34 1.65 -1.75
C ALA A 179 24.29 0.56 -1.45
N PRO A 180 23.93 -0.35 -2.36
CA PRO A 180 23.00 -1.45 -2.03
C PRO A 180 23.48 -2.30 -0.84
N LEU A 181 24.77 -2.61 -0.79
CA LEU A 181 25.36 -3.37 0.32
C LEU A 181 25.22 -2.62 1.66
N TRP A 182 25.41 -1.31 1.65
CA TRP A 182 25.27 -0.46 2.82
C TRP A 182 23.83 -0.50 3.36
N PHE A 183 22.81 -0.42 2.49
CA PHE A 183 21.41 -0.57 2.89
C PHE A 183 21.12 -1.92 3.54
N LEU A 184 21.70 -2.98 3.03
CA LEU A 184 21.50 -4.33 3.56
C LEU A 184 22.23 -4.55 4.90
N THR A 185 23.46 -4.04 5.04
CA THR A 185 24.34 -4.38 6.17
C THR A 185 24.25 -3.41 7.35
N THR A 186 23.82 -2.16 7.12
CA THR A 186 23.76 -1.18 8.20
C THR A 186 22.41 -1.18 8.92
N SER A 187 22.41 -0.61 10.12
CA SER A 187 21.18 -0.40 10.91
C SER A 187 20.70 1.05 10.87
N HIS A 188 21.21 1.88 9.95
CA HIS A 188 20.92 3.31 9.92
C HIS A 188 19.43 3.61 9.95
N TYR A 189 18.67 3.08 9.00
CA TYR A 189 17.21 3.29 8.92
C TYR A 189 16.42 2.53 9.99
N ASN A 190 16.92 1.35 10.41
CA ASN A 190 16.31 0.63 11.52
C ASN A 190 16.43 1.39 12.84
N ASN A 191 17.55 2.09 13.07
CA ASN A 191 17.71 2.95 14.23
C ASN A 191 16.76 4.15 14.18
N ALA A 192 16.57 4.75 13.01
CA ALA A 192 15.60 5.81 12.82
C ALA A 192 14.16 5.33 13.09
N LEU A 193 13.80 4.12 12.64
CA LEU A 193 12.50 3.53 12.93
C LEU A 193 12.32 3.18 14.42
N ARG A 194 13.37 2.79 15.15
CA ARG A 194 13.29 2.65 16.61
C ARG A 194 13.00 3.99 17.30
N GLU A 195 13.56 5.08 16.80
CA GLU A 195 13.20 6.42 17.30
C GLU A 195 11.75 6.76 17.00
N VAL A 196 11.23 6.40 15.81
CA VAL A 196 9.79 6.52 15.49
C VAL A 196 8.96 5.70 16.48
N HIS A 197 9.32 4.44 16.74
CA HIS A 197 8.65 3.60 17.72
C HIS A 197 8.59 4.27 19.11
N ARG A 198 9.70 4.84 19.56
CA ARG A 198 9.77 5.57 20.83
C ARG A 198 8.82 6.78 20.87
N ARG A 199 8.62 7.49 19.75
CA ARG A 199 7.66 8.61 19.68
C ARG A 199 6.22 8.13 19.84
N PHE A 200 5.88 6.98 19.30
CA PHE A 200 4.57 6.38 19.47
C PHE A 200 4.30 5.87 20.91
N SER A 201 5.32 5.66 21.74
CA SER A 201 5.11 5.21 23.14
C SER A 201 4.32 6.21 23.99
N GLY A 202 4.28 7.47 23.59
CA GLY A 202 3.46 8.52 24.24
C GLY A 202 2.01 8.56 23.76
N VAL A 203 1.59 7.71 22.82
CA VAL A 203 0.21 7.63 22.37
C VAL A 203 -0.54 6.59 23.20
N GLU A 204 -1.57 7.05 23.91
CA GLU A 204 -2.46 6.18 24.68
C GLU A 204 -3.56 5.63 23.77
N VAL A 205 -3.84 4.33 23.91
CA VAL A 205 -4.85 3.63 23.12
C VAL A 205 -5.78 2.80 23.98
N ASP A 206 -7.05 2.73 23.58
CA ASP A 206 -8.07 1.86 24.13
C ASP A 206 -8.42 0.75 23.12
N ARG A 207 -7.74 -0.38 23.23
CA ARG A 207 -7.96 -1.53 22.36
C ARG A 207 -9.14 -2.42 22.79
N LEU A 208 -9.87 -2.08 23.86
CA LEU A 208 -11.15 -2.74 24.18
C LEU A 208 -12.29 -2.22 23.31
N ARG A 209 -12.10 -1.13 22.57
CA ARG A 209 -13.05 -0.70 21.54
C ARG A 209 -13.18 -1.78 20.48
N VAL A 210 -14.36 -2.36 20.36
CA VAL A 210 -14.63 -3.39 19.35
C VAL A 210 -14.74 -2.73 17.97
N ARG A 211 -13.80 -3.04 17.09
CA ARG A 211 -13.75 -2.53 15.72
C ARG A 211 -13.56 -3.66 14.73
N PRO A 212 -14.33 -3.72 13.64
CA PRO A 212 -14.03 -4.65 12.56
C PRO A 212 -12.72 -4.23 11.86
N ILE A 213 -11.88 -5.20 11.54
CA ILE A 213 -10.70 -4.97 10.70
C ILE A 213 -11.11 -5.13 9.24
N VAL A 214 -10.85 -4.11 8.42
CA VAL A 214 -11.16 -4.08 7.00
C VAL A 214 -9.87 -4.10 6.19
N LYS A 215 -9.63 -5.20 5.46
CA LYS A 215 -8.49 -5.33 4.55
C LYS A 215 -8.78 -4.57 3.27
N ILE A 216 -7.94 -3.57 2.96
CA ILE A 216 -7.96 -2.88 1.67
C ILE A 216 -7.17 -3.69 0.65
N THR A 217 -7.73 -3.83 -0.53
CA THR A 217 -7.13 -4.46 -1.71
C THR A 217 -7.68 -3.78 -2.97
N GLY A 218 -7.23 -4.19 -4.15
CA GLY A 218 -7.72 -3.63 -5.41
C GLY A 218 -6.60 -3.06 -6.27
N GLU A 219 -6.91 -2.05 -7.05
CA GLU A 219 -5.96 -1.40 -7.95
C GLU A 219 -4.92 -0.59 -7.16
N PHE A 220 -3.68 -0.65 -7.60
CA PHE A 220 -2.51 -0.12 -6.90
C PHE A 220 -2.63 1.37 -6.52
N TYR A 221 -2.98 2.25 -7.47
CA TYR A 221 -3.10 3.69 -7.20
C TYR A 221 -4.21 3.99 -6.19
N LEU A 222 -5.37 3.35 -6.32
CA LEU A 222 -6.50 3.54 -5.41
C LEU A 222 -6.24 3.02 -4.00
N GLN A 223 -5.41 1.96 -3.86
CA GLN A 223 -5.02 1.44 -2.55
C GLN A 223 -4.05 2.38 -1.80
N THR A 224 -3.21 3.10 -2.53
CA THR A 224 -2.09 3.88 -1.96
C THR A 224 -2.36 5.38 -1.89
N VAL A 225 -3.29 5.91 -2.70
CA VAL A 225 -3.66 7.33 -2.66
C VAL A 225 -4.54 7.62 -1.44
N GLU A 226 -4.34 8.80 -0.86
CA GLU A 226 -5.24 9.36 0.15
C GLU A 226 -5.94 10.58 -0.45
N GLY A 227 -7.27 10.57 -0.51
CA GLY A 227 -8.02 11.71 -1.03
C GLY A 227 -9.20 11.34 -1.92
N GLU A 228 -9.63 12.28 -2.76
CA GLU A 228 -10.80 12.15 -3.63
C GLU A 228 -10.71 11.01 -4.65
N PRO A 229 -9.51 10.61 -5.17
CA PRO A 229 -9.43 9.52 -6.13
C PRO A 229 -9.98 8.18 -5.63
N ASN A 230 -9.90 7.91 -4.34
CA ASN A 230 -10.45 6.71 -3.71
C ASN A 230 -11.62 7.00 -2.76
N TYR A 231 -12.27 8.18 -2.88
CA TYR A 231 -13.37 8.63 -2.01
C TYR A 231 -12.98 8.75 -0.53
N ASN A 232 -11.72 9.03 -0.22
CA ASN A 232 -11.19 9.05 1.14
C ASN A 232 -11.54 7.79 1.95
N ILE A 233 -11.60 6.62 1.29
CA ILE A 233 -12.16 5.39 1.83
C ILE A 233 -11.51 4.96 3.15
N HIS A 234 -10.21 5.18 3.31
CA HIS A 234 -9.52 4.82 4.55
C HIS A 234 -10.05 5.63 5.73
N ARG A 235 -10.11 6.96 5.58
CA ARG A 235 -10.65 7.86 6.61
C ARG A 235 -12.14 7.64 6.85
N TRP A 236 -12.88 7.35 5.78
CA TRP A 236 -14.30 7.03 5.89
C TRP A 236 -14.53 5.75 6.71
N LEU A 237 -13.78 4.68 6.46
CA LEU A 237 -13.87 3.43 7.23
C LEU A 237 -13.56 3.65 8.72
N GLU A 238 -12.53 4.44 9.02
CA GLU A 238 -12.19 4.79 10.41
C GLU A 238 -13.30 5.61 11.08
N ALA A 239 -13.86 6.59 10.38
CA ALA A 239 -14.99 7.40 10.87
C ALA A 239 -16.23 6.53 11.11
N GLU A 240 -16.44 5.50 10.29
CA GLU A 240 -17.46 4.48 10.47
C GLU A 240 -17.13 3.47 11.58
N GLY A 241 -16.01 3.59 12.25
CA GLY A 241 -15.63 2.77 13.39
C GLY A 241 -14.90 1.48 13.06
N ALA A 242 -14.24 1.38 11.92
CA ALA A 242 -13.38 0.26 11.54
C ALA A 242 -11.90 0.53 11.83
N GLU A 243 -11.12 -0.53 11.93
CA GLU A 243 -9.66 -0.50 11.75
C GLU A 243 -9.36 -0.82 10.29
N VAL A 244 -8.48 -0.05 9.67
CA VAL A 244 -8.04 -0.28 8.29
C VAL A 244 -6.75 -1.11 8.28
N TYR A 245 -6.77 -2.21 7.54
CA TYR A 245 -5.57 -2.98 7.23
C TYR A 245 -5.11 -2.56 5.81
N PRO A 246 -4.11 -1.68 5.69
CA PRO A 246 -3.73 -1.10 4.40
C PRO A 246 -3.03 -2.10 3.49
N ALA A 247 -2.83 -1.70 2.24
CA ALA A 247 -2.04 -2.43 1.27
C ALA A 247 -0.63 -1.81 1.19
N ALA A 248 0.39 -2.51 1.70
CA ALA A 248 1.77 -2.05 1.59
C ALA A 248 2.26 -2.14 0.14
N THR A 249 2.94 -1.09 -0.33
CA THR A 249 3.56 -1.02 -1.67
C THR A 249 4.63 -2.10 -1.84
N ALA A 250 5.36 -2.44 -0.79
CA ALA A 250 6.36 -3.50 -0.79
C ALA A 250 5.76 -4.88 -1.14
N ILE A 251 4.48 -5.14 -0.81
CA ILE A 251 3.79 -6.38 -1.21
C ILE A 251 3.64 -6.45 -2.74
N TRP A 252 3.40 -5.33 -3.39
CA TRP A 252 3.33 -5.26 -4.84
C TRP A 252 4.71 -5.48 -5.48
N LEU A 253 5.79 -4.93 -4.91
CA LEU A 253 7.15 -5.22 -5.36
C LEU A 253 7.50 -6.72 -5.22
N ASP A 254 7.12 -7.35 -4.11
CA ASP A 254 7.29 -8.78 -3.89
C ASP A 254 6.51 -9.63 -4.92
N TYR A 255 5.29 -9.20 -5.27
CA TYR A 255 4.48 -9.79 -6.33
C TYR A 255 5.14 -9.69 -7.70
N LEU A 256 5.71 -8.54 -8.07
CA LEU A 256 6.42 -8.37 -9.34
C LEU A 256 7.65 -9.29 -9.44
N LEU A 257 8.40 -9.43 -8.34
CA LEU A 257 9.52 -10.38 -8.29
C LEU A 257 9.05 -11.82 -8.47
N ARG A 258 7.90 -12.19 -7.87
CA ARG A 258 7.30 -13.52 -8.09
C ARG A 258 6.91 -13.72 -9.55
N LEU A 259 6.30 -12.73 -10.21
CA LEU A 259 5.93 -12.80 -11.62
C LEU A 259 7.17 -12.99 -12.51
N ALA A 260 8.20 -12.19 -12.29
CA ALA A 260 9.48 -12.35 -13.02
C ALA A 260 10.09 -13.73 -12.78
N GLY A 261 10.02 -14.25 -11.55
CA GLY A 261 10.46 -15.60 -11.23
C GLY A 261 9.67 -16.68 -11.99
N GLN A 262 8.34 -16.50 -12.10
CA GLN A 262 7.45 -17.41 -12.82
C GLN A 262 7.76 -17.46 -14.33
N GLU A 263 8.12 -16.34 -14.92
CA GLU A 263 8.56 -16.28 -16.30
C GLU A 263 9.84 -17.12 -16.52
N PHE A 264 10.82 -17.02 -15.63
CA PHE A 264 12.01 -17.86 -15.69
C PHE A 264 11.73 -19.34 -15.40
N GLU A 265 10.74 -19.65 -14.54
CA GLU A 265 10.26 -21.03 -14.34
C GLU A 265 9.75 -21.64 -15.67
N ASP A 266 9.00 -20.85 -16.45
CA ASP A 266 8.45 -21.30 -17.75
C ASP A 266 9.55 -21.50 -18.82
N HIS A 267 10.67 -20.80 -18.70
CA HIS A 267 11.80 -20.92 -19.63
C HIS A 267 12.82 -22.02 -19.23
N ILE A 268 12.57 -22.78 -18.15
CA ILE A 268 13.45 -23.91 -17.78
C ILE A 268 13.40 -24.99 -18.87
N GLY A 269 14.57 -25.29 -19.42
CA GLY A 269 14.72 -26.22 -20.55
C GLY A 269 14.80 -25.54 -21.92
N ILE A 270 14.48 -24.25 -22.01
CA ILE A 270 14.60 -23.42 -23.22
C ILE A 270 15.79 -22.47 -23.09
N ASP A 271 15.83 -21.65 -22.01
CA ASP A 271 16.96 -20.77 -21.72
C ASP A 271 17.98 -21.49 -20.81
N ARG A 272 19.23 -21.56 -21.29
CA ARG A 272 20.36 -22.19 -20.58
C ARG A 272 20.53 -21.60 -19.14
N TYR A 273 20.23 -20.30 -18.94
CA TYR A 273 20.44 -19.60 -17.72
C TYR A 273 19.16 -19.40 -16.88
N ALA A 274 18.03 -19.96 -17.31
CA ALA A 274 16.74 -19.78 -16.63
C ALA A 274 16.80 -20.13 -15.13
N ARG A 275 17.43 -21.26 -14.77
CA ARG A 275 17.59 -21.66 -13.35
C ARG A 275 18.44 -20.68 -12.54
N LEU A 276 19.49 -20.12 -13.14
CA LEU A 276 20.35 -19.14 -12.48
C LEU A 276 19.60 -17.82 -12.28
N LYS A 277 18.89 -17.35 -13.31
CA LYS A 277 18.04 -16.16 -13.27
C LYS A 277 16.94 -16.30 -12.21
N LEU A 278 16.28 -17.45 -12.18
CA LEU A 278 15.27 -17.78 -11.16
C LEU A 278 15.86 -17.74 -9.74
N GLY A 279 17.05 -18.33 -9.56
CA GLY A 279 17.76 -18.28 -8.27
C GLY A 279 18.09 -16.85 -7.84
N ALA A 280 18.52 -16.00 -8.78
CA ALA A 280 18.81 -14.59 -8.50
C ALA A 280 17.54 -13.83 -8.09
N ILE A 281 16.42 -14.01 -8.81
CA ILE A 281 15.14 -13.39 -8.47
C ILE A 281 14.64 -13.84 -7.09
N LYS A 282 14.66 -15.14 -6.80
CA LYS A 282 14.26 -15.68 -5.48
C LYS A 282 15.14 -15.11 -4.34
N SER A 283 16.43 -14.95 -4.59
CA SER A 283 17.35 -14.32 -3.64
C SER A 283 17.01 -12.85 -3.42
N THR A 284 16.73 -12.09 -4.48
CA THR A 284 16.31 -10.69 -4.41
C THR A 284 14.99 -10.56 -3.63
N GLN A 285 14.02 -11.43 -3.90
CA GLN A 285 12.76 -11.50 -3.18
C GLN A 285 12.99 -11.78 -1.68
N GLY A 286 13.84 -12.74 -1.36
CA GLY A 286 14.23 -13.04 0.02
C GLY A 286 14.87 -11.85 0.74
N LEU A 287 15.76 -11.10 0.05
CA LEU A 287 16.39 -9.88 0.59
C LEU A 287 15.37 -8.74 0.80
N LEU A 288 14.42 -8.57 -0.10
CA LEU A 288 13.34 -7.59 0.06
C LEU A 288 12.52 -7.89 1.32
N ARG A 289 12.04 -9.14 1.45
CA ARG A 289 11.22 -9.60 2.59
C ARG A 289 11.99 -9.50 3.92
N TRP A 290 13.26 -9.90 3.92
CA TRP A 290 14.13 -9.78 5.08
C TRP A 290 14.35 -8.32 5.49
N SER A 291 14.55 -7.41 4.53
CA SER A 291 14.73 -5.98 4.79
C SER A 291 13.47 -5.35 5.36
N TYR A 292 12.30 -5.69 4.82
CA TYR A 292 11.01 -5.26 5.34
C TYR A 292 10.78 -5.76 6.78
N ASP A 293 11.06 -7.03 7.05
CA ASP A 293 10.91 -7.60 8.39
C ASP A 293 11.86 -6.96 9.42
N ARG A 294 13.08 -6.57 9.02
CA ARG A 294 13.99 -5.78 9.86
C ARG A 294 13.40 -4.42 10.24
N MET A 295 12.76 -3.73 9.28
CA MET A 295 12.09 -2.45 9.53
C MET A 295 10.88 -2.62 10.44
N ARG A 296 10.06 -3.63 10.17
CA ARG A 296 8.93 -4.02 11.02
C ARG A 296 9.36 -4.30 12.46
N LYS A 297 10.43 -5.08 12.65
CA LYS A 297 11.00 -5.38 13.97
C LYS A 297 11.52 -4.13 14.68
N ALA A 298 12.03 -3.16 13.95
CA ALA A 298 12.47 -1.89 14.54
C ALA A 298 11.29 -1.08 15.12
N LEU A 299 10.08 -1.29 14.61
CA LEU A 299 8.81 -0.75 15.14
C LEU A 299 8.10 -1.72 16.12
N GLY A 300 8.87 -2.55 16.84
CA GLY A 300 8.32 -3.48 17.84
C GLY A 300 7.52 -4.65 17.25
N SER A 301 7.67 -4.95 15.97
CA SER A 301 6.88 -5.96 15.23
C SER A 301 5.37 -5.69 15.26
N LEU A 302 4.98 -4.42 15.39
CA LEU A 302 3.59 -3.98 15.32
C LEU A 302 3.05 -4.00 13.89
N PRO A 303 3.75 -3.42 12.88
CA PRO A 303 3.26 -3.49 11.51
C PRO A 303 3.09 -4.93 11.04
N HIS A 304 2.13 -5.15 10.14
CA HIS A 304 1.80 -6.48 9.62
C HIS A 304 2.96 -7.10 8.84
N GLU A 305 2.98 -8.42 8.83
CA GLU A 305 3.90 -9.21 7.99
C GLU A 305 3.46 -9.19 6.54
N MET A 306 4.42 -9.24 5.63
CA MET A 306 4.12 -9.46 4.22
C MET A 306 3.59 -10.88 4.03
N PRO A 307 2.39 -11.08 3.47
CA PRO A 307 1.89 -12.41 3.16
C PRO A 307 2.81 -13.11 2.14
N ASP A 308 2.86 -14.42 2.19
CA ASP A 308 3.68 -15.19 1.25
C ASP A 308 3.02 -15.21 -0.15
N GLN A 309 3.75 -14.74 -1.17
CA GLN A 309 3.24 -14.64 -2.54
C GLN A 309 2.94 -16.01 -3.17
N TYR A 310 3.63 -17.05 -2.74
CA TYR A 310 3.40 -18.41 -3.24
C TYR A 310 2.17 -19.03 -2.56
N GLU A 311 1.93 -18.71 -1.27
CA GLU A 311 0.68 -19.05 -0.58
C GLU A 311 -0.51 -18.36 -1.22
N LEU A 312 -0.41 -17.04 -1.48
CA LEU A 312 -1.48 -16.29 -2.16
C LEU A 312 -1.80 -16.88 -3.53
N ARG A 313 -0.77 -17.24 -4.31
CA ARG A 313 -0.93 -17.93 -5.60
C ARG A 313 -1.64 -19.27 -5.45
N ALA A 314 -1.26 -20.07 -4.45
CA ALA A 314 -1.86 -21.38 -4.21
C ALA A 314 -3.34 -21.27 -3.81
N LEU A 315 -3.70 -20.30 -2.97
CA LEU A 315 -5.07 -20.02 -2.57
C LEU A 315 -5.94 -19.54 -3.75
N ALA A 316 -5.37 -18.75 -4.64
CA ALA A 316 -6.07 -18.25 -5.83
C ALA A 316 -6.20 -19.30 -6.95
N ALA A 317 -5.27 -20.27 -7.04
CA ALA A 317 -5.14 -21.20 -8.16
C ALA A 317 -6.43 -21.95 -8.58
N PRO A 318 -7.35 -22.34 -7.67
CA PRO A 318 -8.62 -22.96 -8.05
C PRO A 318 -9.59 -22.04 -8.81
N TYR A 319 -9.36 -20.72 -8.78
CA TYR A 319 -10.27 -19.69 -9.28
C TYR A 319 -9.65 -18.81 -10.36
N TYR A 320 -8.33 -18.66 -10.32
CA TYR A 320 -7.60 -17.73 -11.18
C TYR A 320 -6.24 -18.29 -11.57
N HIS A 321 -5.95 -18.31 -12.86
CA HIS A 321 -4.67 -18.82 -13.35
C HIS A 321 -3.59 -17.74 -13.20
N SER A 322 -2.51 -18.03 -12.48
CA SER A 322 -1.44 -17.07 -12.15
C SER A 322 -0.68 -16.49 -13.35
N ARG A 323 -0.84 -17.06 -14.56
CA ARG A 323 -0.27 -16.53 -15.80
C ARG A 323 -1.18 -15.57 -16.55
N LEU A 324 -2.39 -15.36 -16.05
CA LEU A 324 -3.22 -14.23 -16.46
C LEU A 324 -2.70 -12.99 -15.75
N ASN A 325 -1.57 -12.49 -16.21
CA ASN A 325 -0.91 -11.31 -15.66
C ASN A 325 -1.47 -10.01 -16.25
N GLY A 326 -1.31 -8.95 -15.51
CA GLY A 326 -1.83 -7.62 -15.76
C GLY A 326 -2.51 -7.10 -14.48
N GLY A 327 -1.95 -6.06 -13.86
CA GLY A 327 -2.34 -5.63 -12.51
C GLY A 327 -1.97 -6.66 -11.44
N GLU A 328 -2.75 -6.74 -10.37
CA GLU A 328 -2.47 -7.62 -9.23
C GLU A 328 -2.96 -9.06 -9.40
N GLY A 329 -3.77 -9.33 -10.41
CA GLY A 329 -4.17 -10.68 -10.83
C GLY A 329 -4.59 -11.62 -9.70
N ASP A 330 -3.92 -12.77 -9.62
CA ASP A 330 -4.16 -13.82 -8.61
C ASP A 330 -3.92 -13.35 -7.17
N MET A 331 -3.08 -12.32 -6.97
CA MET A 331 -2.79 -11.78 -5.65
C MET A 331 -4.03 -11.17 -4.98
N LEU A 332 -4.95 -10.54 -5.72
CA LEU A 332 -6.18 -9.97 -5.16
C LEU A 332 -7.06 -11.06 -4.55
N ILE A 333 -7.27 -12.13 -5.29
CA ILE A 333 -8.08 -13.27 -4.87
C ILE A 333 -7.42 -13.97 -3.69
N GLY A 334 -6.12 -14.23 -3.81
CA GLY A 334 -5.33 -14.85 -2.74
C GLY A 334 -5.37 -14.06 -1.44
N LYS A 335 -5.26 -12.72 -1.50
CA LYS A 335 -5.34 -11.85 -0.32
C LYS A 335 -6.69 -11.92 0.40
N ALA A 336 -7.80 -11.99 -0.34
CA ALA A 336 -9.14 -12.07 0.25
C ALA A 336 -9.33 -13.40 1.00
N ILE A 337 -8.94 -14.52 0.38
CA ILE A 337 -9.00 -15.86 0.99
C ILE A 337 -8.05 -15.94 2.19
N TRP A 338 -6.81 -15.50 2.03
CA TRP A 338 -5.78 -15.48 3.06
C TRP A 338 -6.20 -14.68 4.29
N ALA A 339 -6.72 -13.47 4.09
CA ALA A 339 -7.14 -12.61 5.19
C ALA A 339 -8.26 -13.26 6.03
N HIS A 340 -9.17 -13.97 5.38
CA HIS A 340 -10.23 -14.71 6.04
C HIS A 340 -9.68 -15.94 6.80
N GLN A 341 -8.90 -16.80 6.13
CA GLN A 341 -8.39 -18.04 6.71
C GLN A 341 -7.45 -17.81 7.88
N HIS A 342 -6.60 -16.78 7.81
CA HIS A 342 -5.66 -16.42 8.86
C HIS A 342 -6.23 -15.43 9.88
N LYS A 343 -7.55 -15.18 9.87
CA LYS A 343 -8.22 -14.26 10.79
C LYS A 343 -7.56 -12.87 10.83
N LYS A 344 -7.15 -12.36 9.67
CA LYS A 344 -6.47 -11.06 9.58
C LYS A 344 -7.42 -9.90 9.35
N ALA A 345 -8.62 -10.17 8.85
CA ALA A 345 -9.64 -9.15 8.65
C ALA A 345 -11.05 -9.77 8.69
N HIS A 346 -12.01 -9.00 9.16
CA HIS A 346 -13.44 -9.36 9.16
C HIS A 346 -14.06 -9.16 7.78
N MET A 347 -13.50 -8.25 6.98
CA MET A 347 -14.01 -7.86 5.67
C MET A 347 -12.85 -7.50 4.75
N THR A 348 -12.99 -7.84 3.47
CA THR A 348 -12.10 -7.36 2.41
C THR A 348 -12.84 -6.33 1.56
N CYS A 349 -12.25 -5.14 1.42
CA CYS A 349 -12.74 -4.06 0.57
C CYS A 349 -11.82 -3.94 -0.64
N GLU A 350 -12.32 -4.26 -1.84
CA GLU A 350 -11.57 -4.17 -3.10
C GLU A 350 -11.91 -2.87 -3.82
N LEU A 351 -10.89 -2.03 -4.04
CA LEU A 351 -11.02 -0.77 -4.77
C LEU A 351 -10.78 -1.02 -6.26
N SER A 352 -11.85 -1.00 -7.03
CA SER A 352 -11.83 -1.29 -8.46
C SER A 352 -12.10 -0.02 -9.26
N PRO A 353 -11.13 0.51 -10.02
CA PRO A 353 -11.41 1.64 -10.90
C PRO A 353 -12.42 1.26 -11.97
N TYR A 354 -13.32 2.16 -12.27
CA TYR A 354 -14.18 2.02 -13.46
C TYR A 354 -13.29 1.78 -14.69
N SER A 355 -13.68 0.81 -15.51
CA SER A 355 -12.97 0.42 -16.72
C SER A 355 -11.60 -0.29 -16.47
N CYS A 356 -11.33 -0.75 -15.25
CA CYS A 356 -10.13 -1.54 -14.96
C CYS A 356 -10.28 -2.97 -15.46
N MET A 357 -9.42 -3.41 -16.38
CA MET A 357 -9.48 -4.76 -16.94
C MET A 357 -9.05 -5.83 -15.92
N PRO A 358 -7.91 -5.72 -15.21
CA PRO A 358 -7.52 -6.72 -14.23
C PRO A 358 -8.53 -6.89 -13.09
N ASN A 359 -9.07 -5.79 -12.56
CA ASN A 359 -10.08 -5.87 -11.50
C ASN A 359 -11.41 -6.47 -11.98
N THR A 360 -11.79 -6.26 -13.24
CA THR A 360 -12.97 -6.93 -13.81
C THR A 360 -12.80 -8.44 -13.81
N MET A 361 -11.59 -8.93 -14.12
CA MET A 361 -11.28 -10.37 -14.07
C MET A 361 -11.26 -10.90 -12.63
N SER A 362 -10.65 -10.19 -11.69
CA SER A 362 -10.58 -10.62 -10.28
C SER A 362 -11.96 -10.63 -9.62
N ILE A 363 -12.79 -9.61 -9.84
CA ILE A 363 -14.17 -9.56 -9.32
C ILE A 363 -15.01 -10.71 -9.90
N GLY A 364 -14.83 -11.03 -11.19
CA GLY A 364 -15.48 -12.18 -11.81
C GLY A 364 -15.08 -13.50 -11.15
N ALA A 365 -13.79 -13.70 -10.86
CA ALA A 365 -13.30 -14.88 -10.16
C ALA A 365 -13.76 -14.91 -8.69
N MET A 366 -13.86 -13.76 -8.01
CA MET A 366 -14.35 -13.68 -6.63
C MET A 366 -15.80 -14.18 -6.50
N ALA A 367 -16.63 -14.12 -7.54
CA ALA A 367 -17.95 -14.71 -7.50
C ALA A 367 -17.91 -16.23 -7.23
N ALA A 368 -16.94 -16.95 -7.83
CA ALA A 368 -16.75 -18.38 -7.57
C ALA A 368 -16.14 -18.64 -6.18
N VAL A 369 -15.25 -17.75 -5.70
CA VAL A 369 -14.71 -17.82 -4.34
C VAL A 369 -15.83 -17.70 -3.32
N LEU A 370 -16.70 -16.70 -3.43
CA LEU A 370 -17.83 -16.47 -2.51
C LEU A 370 -18.83 -17.61 -2.55
N GLY A 371 -19.02 -18.27 -3.69
CA GLY A 371 -19.84 -19.48 -3.80
C GLY A 371 -19.32 -20.66 -2.96
N LYS A 372 -18.00 -20.74 -2.76
CA LYS A 372 -17.36 -21.79 -1.94
C LYS A 372 -17.04 -21.35 -0.51
N HIS A 373 -16.86 -20.06 -0.28
CA HIS A 373 -16.53 -19.45 1.00
C HIS A 373 -17.55 -18.35 1.34
N PRO A 374 -18.80 -18.71 1.65
CA PRO A 374 -19.89 -17.74 1.87
C PRO A 374 -19.66 -16.86 3.11
N ASP A 375 -18.74 -17.26 3.98
CA ASP A 375 -18.37 -16.49 5.17
C ASP A 375 -17.42 -15.33 4.89
N ILE A 376 -16.83 -15.25 3.71
CA ILE A 376 -15.99 -14.10 3.33
C ILE A 376 -16.88 -12.88 3.11
N LEU A 377 -16.71 -11.84 3.92
CA LEU A 377 -17.30 -10.53 3.64
C LEU A 377 -16.43 -9.79 2.64
N TYR A 378 -16.98 -9.56 1.44
CA TYR A 378 -16.27 -8.94 0.34
C TYR A 378 -17.07 -7.77 -0.23
N ALA A 379 -16.46 -6.61 -0.28
CA ALA A 379 -17.04 -5.37 -0.81
C ALA A 379 -16.23 -4.88 -2.02
N PRO A 380 -16.63 -5.23 -3.25
CA PRO A 380 -16.08 -4.60 -4.44
C PRO A 380 -16.65 -3.19 -4.59
N LEU A 381 -15.77 -2.18 -4.54
CA LEU A 381 -16.14 -0.80 -4.74
C LEU A 381 -15.67 -0.30 -6.10
N GLU A 382 -16.62 -0.05 -7.00
CA GLU A 382 -16.33 0.53 -8.30
C GLU A 382 -16.13 2.06 -8.15
N ILE A 383 -14.91 2.52 -8.39
CA ILE A 383 -14.52 3.92 -8.27
C ILE A 383 -14.63 4.60 -9.62
N LYS A 384 -15.62 5.47 -9.78
CA LYS A 384 -15.88 6.26 -11.01
C LYS A 384 -15.41 7.71 -10.89
N GLY A 385 -15.03 8.15 -9.69
CA GLY A 385 -14.66 9.51 -9.38
C GLY A 385 -15.85 10.44 -9.07
N ASP A 386 -17.03 10.13 -9.55
CA ASP A 386 -18.28 10.92 -9.40
C ASP A 386 -19.46 10.14 -8.79
N ALA A 387 -19.24 8.88 -8.37
CA ALA A 387 -20.24 7.99 -7.81
C ALA A 387 -20.01 7.61 -6.35
N GLU A 388 -19.42 8.51 -5.56
CA GLU A 388 -18.98 8.31 -4.18
C GLU A 388 -20.11 7.76 -3.29
N VAL A 389 -21.29 8.40 -3.32
CA VAL A 389 -22.43 8.03 -2.48
C VAL A 389 -22.85 6.57 -2.72
N HIS A 390 -22.88 6.13 -3.97
CA HIS A 390 -23.26 4.75 -4.30
C HIS A 390 -22.21 3.73 -3.81
N ALA A 391 -20.93 4.03 -4.01
CA ALA A 391 -19.84 3.17 -3.58
C ALA A 391 -19.81 3.02 -2.06
N LEU A 392 -19.86 4.15 -1.33
CA LEU A 392 -19.82 4.16 0.14
C LEU A 392 -21.06 3.51 0.76
N SER A 393 -22.27 3.74 0.19
CA SER A 393 -23.50 3.10 0.64
C SER A 393 -23.44 1.56 0.53
N ARG A 394 -22.88 1.04 -0.58
CA ARG A 394 -22.67 -0.42 -0.74
C ARG A 394 -21.64 -0.95 0.25
N CYS A 395 -20.56 -0.22 0.49
CA CYS A 395 -19.55 -0.58 1.49
C CYS A 395 -20.18 -0.64 2.88
N GLN A 396 -21.02 0.33 3.23
CA GLN A 396 -21.68 0.42 4.54
C GLN A 396 -22.55 -0.77 4.87
N MET A 397 -23.28 -1.31 3.88
CA MET A 397 -24.11 -2.50 4.11
C MET A 397 -23.25 -3.69 4.57
N ILE A 398 -22.11 -3.93 3.91
CA ILE A 398 -21.22 -5.03 4.23
C ILE A 398 -20.45 -4.75 5.53
N LEU A 399 -20.03 -3.50 5.74
CA LEU A 399 -19.36 -3.05 6.97
C LEU A 399 -20.27 -3.24 8.19
N THR A 400 -21.58 -3.06 8.05
CA THR A 400 -22.54 -3.32 9.14
C THR A 400 -22.50 -4.77 9.58
N GLU A 401 -22.40 -5.72 8.66
CA GLU A 401 -22.24 -7.13 9.02
C GLU A 401 -20.83 -7.41 9.60
N ALA A 402 -19.79 -6.75 9.11
CA ALA A 402 -18.45 -6.86 9.68
C ALA A 402 -18.42 -6.36 11.15
N LYS A 403 -19.11 -5.26 11.46
CA LYS A 403 -19.29 -4.76 12.84
C LYS A 403 -19.99 -5.79 13.74
N ARG A 404 -21.06 -6.42 13.23
CA ARG A 404 -21.78 -7.46 13.97
C ARG A 404 -20.91 -8.69 14.24
N ARG A 405 -20.08 -9.09 13.27
CA ARG A 405 -19.15 -10.22 13.44
C ARG A 405 -18.06 -9.90 14.45
N ALA A 406 -17.47 -8.71 14.39
CA ALA A 406 -16.48 -8.28 15.37
C ALA A 406 -17.05 -8.25 16.80
N GLN A 407 -18.30 -7.79 16.95
CA GLN A 407 -18.99 -7.75 18.23
C GLN A 407 -19.26 -9.17 18.76
N ARG A 408 -19.77 -10.08 17.93
CA ARG A 408 -19.99 -11.49 18.31
C ARG A 408 -18.68 -12.19 18.70
N GLU A 409 -17.63 -11.99 17.90
CA GLU A 409 -16.30 -12.56 18.22
C GLU A 409 -15.81 -12.09 19.60
N TYR A 410 -15.99 -10.83 19.93
CA TYR A 410 -15.63 -10.28 21.24
C TYR A 410 -16.45 -10.91 22.37
N GLU A 411 -17.77 -11.04 22.22
CA GLU A 411 -18.68 -11.68 23.17
C GLU A 411 -18.35 -13.17 23.37
N GLU A 412 -18.12 -13.92 22.30
CA GLU A 412 -17.68 -15.33 22.34
C GLU A 412 -16.35 -15.50 23.08
N VAL A 413 -15.41 -14.55 22.92
CA VAL A 413 -14.13 -14.58 23.65
C VAL A 413 -14.34 -14.27 25.13
N LEU A 414 -15.21 -13.34 25.51
CA LEU A 414 -15.56 -13.08 26.90
C LEU A 414 -16.17 -14.33 27.56
N GLU A 415 -17.15 -14.98 26.92
CA GLU A 415 -17.74 -16.22 27.39
C GLU A 415 -16.71 -17.32 27.56
N ARG A 416 -15.87 -17.55 26.54
CA ARG A 416 -14.81 -18.58 26.55
C ARG A 416 -13.78 -18.36 27.65
N THR A 417 -13.48 -17.09 27.98
CA THR A 417 -12.52 -16.74 29.03
C THR A 417 -13.14 -16.64 30.42
N GLY A 418 -14.49 -16.63 30.52
CA GLY A 418 -15.22 -16.43 31.75
C GLY A 418 -15.02 -15.01 32.32
N LEU A 419 -14.79 -14.01 31.47
CA LEU A 419 -14.61 -12.61 31.86
C LEU A 419 -15.86 -11.82 31.46
N SER A 420 -16.27 -10.88 32.34
CA SER A 420 -17.20 -9.83 31.97
C SER A 420 -16.47 -8.67 31.29
N PRO A 421 -17.16 -7.74 30.61
CA PRO A 421 -16.55 -6.51 30.12
C PRO A 421 -15.86 -5.70 31.22
N GLU A 422 -16.44 -5.67 32.42
CA GLU A 422 -15.90 -5.00 33.60
C GLU A 422 -14.60 -5.66 34.07
N ASP A 423 -14.53 -7.00 34.07
CA ASP A 423 -13.30 -7.74 34.36
C ASP A 423 -12.19 -7.42 33.37
N ALA A 424 -12.53 -7.31 32.07
CA ALA A 424 -11.56 -6.94 31.04
C ALA A 424 -11.01 -5.53 31.27
N ILE A 425 -11.86 -4.55 31.63
CA ILE A 425 -11.43 -3.20 32.02
C ILE A 425 -10.54 -3.26 33.27
N GLY A 426 -10.92 -4.00 34.29
CA GLY A 426 -10.13 -4.19 35.50
C GLY A 426 -8.74 -4.79 35.23
N LEU A 427 -8.66 -5.72 34.26
CA LEU A 427 -7.36 -6.27 33.81
C LEU A 427 -6.52 -5.24 33.08
N VAL A 428 -7.10 -4.39 32.25
CA VAL A 428 -6.38 -3.26 31.62
C VAL A 428 -5.82 -2.30 32.64
N GLU A 429 -6.55 -2.01 33.70
CA GLU A 429 -6.06 -1.17 34.81
C GLU A 429 -4.93 -1.86 35.60
N ARG A 430 -5.00 -3.17 35.74
CA ARG A 430 -3.94 -3.99 36.39
C ARG A 430 -2.66 -4.08 35.56
N PHE A 431 -2.76 -4.01 34.23
CA PHE A 431 -1.66 -4.10 33.29
C PHE A 431 -1.60 -2.85 32.40
N PRO A 432 -1.29 -1.65 32.97
CA PRO A 432 -1.44 -0.37 32.28
C PRO A 432 -0.54 -0.21 31.02
N GLU A 433 0.50 -1.02 30.88
CA GLU A 433 1.37 -1.02 29.70
C GLU A 433 0.61 -1.36 28.42
N VAL A 434 -0.51 -2.08 28.48
CA VAL A 434 -1.33 -2.39 27.30
C VAL A 434 -2.04 -1.18 26.71
N LYS A 435 -2.11 -0.08 27.48
CA LYS A 435 -2.63 1.21 27.01
C LYS A 435 -1.65 1.96 26.10
N SER A 436 -0.38 1.54 26.03
CA SER A 436 0.59 2.16 25.11
C SER A 436 0.36 1.68 23.68
N ALA A 437 0.42 2.61 22.73
CA ALA A 437 0.36 2.29 21.29
C ALA A 437 1.47 1.32 20.87
N THR A 438 2.62 1.35 21.55
CA THR A 438 3.77 0.47 21.25
C THR A 438 3.68 -0.90 21.90
N TYR A 439 2.66 -1.15 22.73
CA TYR A 439 2.46 -2.49 23.29
C TYR A 439 1.93 -3.44 22.23
N ARG A 440 2.64 -4.55 22.03
CA ARG A 440 2.24 -5.58 21.07
C ARG A 440 1.30 -6.61 21.74
N VAL A 441 0.05 -6.59 21.35
CA VAL A 441 -0.90 -7.66 21.67
C VAL A 441 -0.64 -8.83 20.74
N PRO A 442 -0.37 -10.05 21.25
CA PRO A 442 -0.21 -11.22 20.38
C PRO A 442 -1.48 -11.49 19.57
N HIS A 443 -1.34 -11.80 18.29
CA HIS A 443 -2.44 -12.29 17.47
C HIS A 443 -2.73 -13.73 17.90
N GLY A 444 -3.89 -13.94 18.49
CA GLY A 444 -4.35 -15.24 18.97
C GLY A 444 -5.33 -15.89 17.98
N ASP A 445 -6.37 -16.50 18.54
CA ASP A 445 -7.42 -17.21 17.80
C ASP A 445 -8.62 -16.32 17.44
N ALA A 446 -8.43 -15.01 17.43
CA ALA A 446 -9.44 -14.03 17.07
C ALA A 446 -8.90 -13.06 16.00
N THR A 447 -9.82 -12.43 15.26
CA THR A 447 -9.50 -11.43 14.26
C THR A 447 -9.32 -10.06 14.91
N GLY A 448 -10.28 -9.63 15.75
CA GLY A 448 -10.36 -8.30 16.33
C GLY A 448 -9.31 -8.01 17.40
N ALA A 449 -8.85 -6.75 17.46
CA ALA A 449 -7.89 -6.29 18.46
C ALA A 449 -8.43 -6.46 19.89
N ALA A 450 -9.69 -6.13 20.15
CA ALA A 450 -10.33 -6.25 21.45
C ALA A 450 -10.39 -7.72 21.93
N ALA A 451 -10.80 -8.62 21.05
CA ALA A 451 -10.87 -10.04 21.35
C ALA A 451 -9.48 -10.63 21.68
N ASN A 452 -8.47 -10.29 20.86
CA ASN A 452 -7.09 -10.71 21.12
C ASN A 452 -6.52 -10.12 22.42
N LEU A 453 -6.87 -8.87 22.77
CA LEU A 453 -6.46 -8.26 24.03
C LEU A 453 -7.06 -9.03 25.23
N VAL A 454 -8.35 -9.37 25.20
CA VAL A 454 -9.00 -10.17 26.27
C VAL A 454 -8.32 -11.52 26.44
N LEU A 455 -8.05 -12.23 25.34
CA LEU A 455 -7.32 -13.52 25.38
C LEU A 455 -5.94 -13.35 26.03
N HIS A 456 -5.21 -12.33 25.64
CA HIS A 456 -3.88 -12.02 26.16
C HIS A 456 -3.91 -11.68 27.66
N LEU A 457 -4.83 -10.81 28.09
CA LEU A 457 -4.98 -10.42 29.49
C LEU A 457 -5.37 -11.60 30.37
N LYS A 458 -6.28 -12.47 29.91
CA LYS A 458 -6.64 -13.71 30.62
C LYS A 458 -5.43 -14.62 30.82
N ALA A 459 -4.63 -14.83 29.77
CA ALA A 459 -3.43 -15.66 29.87
C ALA A 459 -2.40 -15.08 30.86
N ARG A 460 -2.23 -13.75 30.89
CA ARG A 460 -1.33 -13.06 31.82
C ARG A 460 -1.84 -13.11 33.27
N SER A 461 -3.15 -13.00 33.46
CA SER A 461 -3.74 -13.02 34.82
C SER A 461 -3.66 -14.39 35.50
N ALA A 462 -3.42 -15.47 34.72
CA ALA A 462 -3.25 -16.84 35.20
C ALA A 462 -1.79 -17.19 35.55
N GLN A 463 -0.84 -16.31 35.22
CA GLN A 463 0.58 -16.40 35.56
C GLN A 463 0.87 -15.68 36.88
#